data_277495b3cfc2d7395e5379214933513a
#
_entry.id   277495b3cfc2d7395e5379214933513a
#
_cell.length_a   1.000
_cell.length_b   1.000
_cell.length_c   1.000
_cell.angle_alpha   90.00
_cell.angle_beta   90.00
_cell.angle_gamma   90.00
#
_symmetry.space_group_name_H-M   'P 1'
#
loop_
_entity.id
_entity.type
_entity.pdbx_description
1 polymer ?
#
loop_
_entity_poly.entity_id
_entity_poly.type
_entity_poly.pdbx_seq_one_letter_code
_entity_poly.pdbx_strand_id
1 'polypeptide(L)'
;MSNFASVITNYNKKNIDMKKFRIISLLVLMMTCTSLFAQLPSVKLKTLDGKTVDTSTLNNDGKPFIISFFATWCKPCNRELKAIHEQYEEWQEETGVKVVAISIDQAQNINKVKPLVDGEEWEYEVLLDPNSEFRRAMGVQMIPHVFIIGGDGKIVESRSGYTEGGEQHLIEKVRELVKK
;
A
#
# COMPACT_ATOMS: atom_id res chain seq x y z
N MET A 1 -71.97 11.43 -1.25
CA MET A 1 -71.06 10.44 -1.89
C MET A 1 -69.69 11.03 -2.29
N SER A 2 -69.23 12.13 -1.69
CA SER A 2 -67.95 12.81 -2.11
C SER A 2 -66.72 12.53 -1.22
N ASN A 3 -66.84 11.75 -0.17
CA ASN A 3 -65.73 11.54 0.80
C ASN A 3 -64.81 10.36 0.52
N PHE A 4 -65.22 9.40 -0.30
CA PHE A 4 -64.46 8.16 -0.52
C PHE A 4 -63.32 8.34 -1.54
N ALA A 5 -63.53 9.16 -2.57
CA ALA A 5 -62.51 9.44 -3.58
C ALA A 5 -61.33 10.25 -3.05
N SER A 6 -61.57 11.19 -2.12
CA SER A 6 -60.53 12.00 -1.50
C SER A 6 -59.61 11.19 -0.55
N VAL A 7 -60.16 10.18 0.13
CA VAL A 7 -59.43 9.26 1.02
C VAL A 7 -58.49 8.36 0.21
N ILE A 8 -58.97 7.81 -0.91
CA ILE A 8 -58.17 6.94 -1.78
C ILE A 8 -57.01 7.72 -2.44
N THR A 9 -57.27 8.96 -2.89
CA THR A 9 -56.24 9.82 -3.49
C THR A 9 -55.15 10.19 -2.47
N ASN A 10 -55.52 10.50 -1.23
CA ASN A 10 -54.56 10.81 -0.20
C ASN A 10 -53.75 9.56 0.25
N TYR A 11 -54.38 8.38 0.31
CA TYR A 11 -53.67 7.12 0.62
C TYR A 11 -52.64 6.76 -0.46
N ASN A 12 -53.02 6.88 -1.74
CA ASN A 12 -52.09 6.63 -2.86
C ASN A 12 -50.94 7.62 -2.93
N LYS A 13 -51.20 8.90 -2.67
CA LYS A 13 -50.16 9.95 -2.62
C LYS A 13 -49.16 9.68 -1.48
N LYS A 14 -49.62 9.31 -0.29
CA LYS A 14 -48.76 8.98 0.87
C LYS A 14 -47.90 7.74 0.62
N ASN A 15 -48.46 6.72 -0.06
CA ASN A 15 -47.71 5.50 -0.43
C ASN A 15 -46.63 5.76 -1.51
N ILE A 16 -46.94 6.64 -2.45
CA ILE A 16 -45.99 7.04 -3.51
C ILE A 16 -44.84 7.82 -2.87
N ASP A 17 -45.09 8.72 -1.93
CA ASP A 17 -44.08 9.50 -1.24
C ASP A 17 -43.21 8.62 -0.34
N MET A 18 -43.78 7.64 0.36
CA MET A 18 -43.02 6.66 1.15
C MET A 18 -42.14 5.76 0.28
N LYS A 19 -42.60 5.34 -0.91
CA LYS A 19 -41.80 4.56 -1.85
C LYS A 19 -40.64 5.39 -2.41
N LYS A 20 -40.89 6.64 -2.80
CA LYS A 20 -39.85 7.57 -3.22
C LYS A 20 -38.83 7.85 -2.11
N PHE A 21 -39.28 8.05 -0.89
CA PHE A 21 -38.40 8.24 0.26
C PHE A 21 -37.53 7.02 0.53
N ARG A 22 -38.09 5.80 0.44
CA ARG A 22 -37.32 4.55 0.57
C ARG A 22 -36.28 4.38 -0.55
N ILE A 23 -36.64 4.71 -1.79
CA ILE A 23 -35.72 4.65 -2.92
C ILE A 23 -34.61 5.68 -2.77
N ILE A 24 -34.93 6.89 -2.37
CA ILE A 24 -33.93 7.96 -2.11
C ILE A 24 -33.01 7.55 -0.94
N SER A 25 -33.56 6.97 0.14
CA SER A 25 -32.80 6.49 1.28
C SER A 25 -31.84 5.35 0.88
N LEU A 26 -32.29 4.42 0.03
CA LEU A 26 -31.46 3.34 -0.51
C LEU A 26 -30.38 3.86 -1.46
N LEU A 27 -30.68 4.87 -2.28
CA LEU A 27 -29.70 5.52 -3.16
C LEU A 27 -28.65 6.30 -2.36
N VAL A 28 -29.06 7.00 -1.30
CA VAL A 28 -28.15 7.70 -0.38
C VAL A 28 -27.27 6.69 0.37
N LEU A 29 -27.83 5.55 0.82
CA LEU A 29 -27.06 4.48 1.48
C LEU A 29 -26.08 3.81 0.50
N MET A 30 -26.42 3.64 -0.77
CA MET A 30 -25.47 3.18 -1.81
C MET A 30 -24.39 4.20 -2.14
N MET A 31 -24.68 5.49 -2.08
CA MET A 31 -23.67 6.55 -2.31
C MET A 31 -22.65 6.70 -1.17
N THR A 32 -22.98 6.24 0.05
CA THR A 32 -22.05 6.22 1.19
C THR A 32 -21.12 5.01 1.20
N CYS A 33 -21.22 4.11 0.22
CA CYS A 33 -20.22 3.08 -0.04
C CYS A 33 -18.99 3.74 -0.69
N THR A 34 -18.48 4.82 -0.06
CA THR A 34 -17.18 5.39 -0.39
C THR A 34 -16.15 4.31 -0.17
N SER A 35 -15.48 3.99 -1.23
CA SER A 35 -14.29 3.17 -1.36
C SER A 35 -13.51 3.11 -0.03
N LEU A 36 -13.59 2.00 0.68
CA LEU A 36 -12.53 1.62 1.62
C LEU A 36 -11.29 1.35 0.74
N PHE A 37 -10.63 2.42 0.34
CA PHE A 37 -9.31 2.30 -0.27
C PHE A 37 -8.41 1.70 0.80
N ALA A 38 -7.82 0.57 0.51
CA ALA A 38 -6.83 -0.06 1.36
C ALA A 38 -5.64 0.90 1.50
N GLN A 39 -5.70 1.78 2.49
CA GLN A 39 -4.56 2.55 2.93
C GLN A 39 -3.58 1.59 3.59
N LEU A 40 -2.29 1.93 3.56
CA LEU A 40 -1.29 1.16 4.29
C LEU A 40 -1.68 1.08 5.77
N PRO A 41 -1.56 -0.09 6.40
CA PRO A 41 -1.84 -0.24 7.84
C PRO A 41 -0.97 0.69 8.66
N SER A 42 -1.52 1.28 9.73
CA SER A 42 -0.77 2.11 10.67
C SER A 42 -0.01 1.22 11.66
N VAL A 43 1.30 1.18 11.51
CA VAL A 43 2.25 0.52 12.42
C VAL A 43 3.43 1.46 12.64
N LYS A 44 3.92 1.55 13.89
CA LYS A 44 5.08 2.38 14.22
C LYS A 44 6.36 1.57 14.09
N LEU A 45 7.14 1.87 13.07
CA LEU A 45 8.45 1.28 12.82
C LEU A 45 9.57 2.26 13.18
N LYS A 46 10.79 1.75 13.30
CA LYS A 46 11.99 2.56 13.52
C LYS A 46 12.81 2.64 12.24
N THR A 47 13.39 3.80 11.99
CA THR A 47 14.46 3.98 11.01
C THR A 47 15.79 3.47 11.57
N LEU A 48 16.83 3.38 10.74
CA LEU A 48 18.17 2.99 11.16
C LEU A 48 18.82 3.96 12.16
N ASP A 49 18.40 5.22 12.16
CA ASP A 49 18.83 6.28 13.09
C ASP A 49 17.89 6.40 14.32
N GLY A 50 16.94 5.46 14.49
CA GLY A 50 16.09 5.34 15.67
C GLY A 50 14.84 6.23 15.69
N LYS A 51 14.57 7.02 14.66
CA LYS A 51 13.33 7.78 14.52
C LYS A 51 12.14 6.85 14.35
N THR A 52 10.95 7.30 14.76
CA THR A 52 9.72 6.54 14.58
C THR A 52 8.95 7.05 13.36
N VAL A 53 8.56 6.14 12.49
CA VAL A 53 7.72 6.38 11.31
C VAL A 53 6.43 5.57 11.46
N ASP A 54 5.29 6.19 11.17
CA ASP A 54 4.01 5.49 11.04
C ASP A 54 3.84 5.06 9.58
N THR A 55 3.68 3.77 9.34
CA THR A 55 3.61 3.22 7.97
C THR A 55 2.41 3.72 7.17
N SER A 56 1.35 4.18 7.83
CA SER A 56 0.21 4.81 7.15
C SER A 56 0.54 6.17 6.54
N THR A 57 1.65 6.78 6.95
CA THR A 57 2.13 8.07 6.41
C THR A 57 3.15 7.92 5.29
N LEU A 58 3.54 6.69 4.96
CA LEU A 58 4.45 6.44 3.84
C LEU A 58 3.83 6.92 2.53
N ASN A 59 4.56 7.75 1.85
CA ASN A 59 4.15 8.33 0.57
C ASN A 59 5.38 8.71 -0.27
N ASN A 60 5.14 9.15 -1.49
CA ASN A 60 6.17 9.66 -2.40
C ASN A 60 5.63 10.87 -3.19
N ASP A 61 4.98 11.80 -2.48
CA ASP A 61 4.48 13.08 -3.04
C ASP A 61 3.64 12.91 -4.31
N GLY A 62 2.72 11.93 -4.28
CA GLY A 62 1.83 11.61 -5.40
C GLY A 62 2.48 10.75 -6.50
N LYS A 63 3.74 10.34 -6.34
CA LYS A 63 4.42 9.41 -7.25
C LYS A 63 4.33 7.98 -6.71
N PRO A 64 4.47 6.96 -7.57
CA PRO A 64 4.56 5.58 -7.14
C PRO A 64 5.77 5.32 -6.24
N PHE A 65 5.66 4.31 -5.36
CA PHE A 65 6.78 3.82 -4.58
C PHE A 65 6.70 2.32 -4.37
N ILE A 66 7.83 1.73 -3.98
CA ILE A 66 8.00 0.30 -3.78
C ILE A 66 8.24 0.04 -2.30
N ILE A 67 7.54 -0.95 -1.72
CA ILE A 67 7.82 -1.49 -0.40
C ILE A 67 8.37 -2.90 -0.59
N SER A 68 9.60 -3.18 -0.13
CA SER A 68 10.21 -4.51 -0.17
C SER A 68 10.47 -5.04 1.24
N PHE A 69 9.90 -6.20 1.56
CA PHE A 69 10.16 -6.91 2.82
C PHE A 69 11.35 -7.84 2.67
N PHE A 70 12.33 -7.67 3.55
CA PHE A 70 13.58 -8.44 3.53
C PHE A 70 14.05 -8.81 4.93
N ALA A 71 15.14 -9.61 4.99
CA ALA A 71 15.92 -9.83 6.19
C ALA A 71 17.39 -10.02 5.83
N THR A 72 18.31 -9.74 6.74
CA THR A 72 19.75 -9.85 6.51
C THR A 72 20.21 -11.28 6.14
N TRP A 73 19.50 -12.28 6.65
CA TRP A 73 19.74 -13.69 6.36
C TRP A 73 19.07 -14.21 5.07
N CYS A 74 18.23 -13.40 4.43
CA CYS A 74 17.48 -13.77 3.24
C CYS A 74 18.29 -13.51 1.97
N LYS A 75 19.01 -14.50 1.46
CA LYS A 75 19.85 -14.36 0.26
C LYS A 75 19.11 -13.87 -0.98
N PRO A 76 17.89 -14.40 -1.34
CA PRO A 76 17.17 -13.89 -2.50
C PRO A 76 16.70 -12.45 -2.31
N CYS A 77 16.36 -12.03 -1.06
CA CYS A 77 16.00 -10.62 -0.78
C CYS A 77 17.18 -9.68 -1.05
N ASN A 78 18.36 -10.05 -0.57
CA ASN A 78 19.56 -9.23 -0.73
C ASN A 78 19.95 -9.12 -2.22
N ARG A 79 19.76 -10.21 -3.01
CA ARG A 79 19.98 -10.16 -4.46
C ARG A 79 18.99 -9.24 -5.16
N GLU A 80 17.69 -9.28 -4.79
CA GLU A 80 16.67 -8.38 -5.34
C GLU A 80 16.99 -6.93 -5.04
N LEU A 81 17.25 -6.59 -3.76
CA LEU A 81 17.57 -5.23 -3.35
C LEU A 81 18.86 -4.73 -4.00
N LYS A 82 19.88 -5.58 -4.14
CA LYS A 82 21.09 -5.23 -4.87
C LYS A 82 20.84 -4.95 -6.34
N ALA A 83 20.09 -5.79 -7.04
CA ALA A 83 19.72 -5.60 -8.44
C ALA A 83 18.90 -4.31 -8.67
N ILE A 84 18.02 -3.97 -7.70
CA ILE A 84 17.31 -2.68 -7.70
C ILE A 84 18.31 -1.53 -7.50
N HIS A 85 19.23 -1.66 -6.53
CA HIS A 85 20.21 -0.62 -6.21
C HIS A 85 21.09 -0.25 -7.41
N GLU A 86 21.56 -1.24 -8.17
CA GLU A 86 22.40 -1.05 -9.36
C GLU A 86 21.74 -0.17 -10.44
N GLN A 87 20.42 0.02 -10.39
CA GLN A 87 19.63 0.79 -11.34
C GLN A 87 18.82 1.92 -10.68
N TYR A 88 18.95 2.10 -9.36
CA TYR A 88 18.04 2.93 -8.59
C TYR A 88 18.13 4.41 -8.96
N GLU A 89 19.33 4.92 -9.21
CA GLU A 89 19.55 6.31 -9.65
C GLU A 89 18.81 6.57 -10.98
N GLU A 90 18.97 5.69 -11.97
CA GLU A 90 18.25 5.79 -13.25
C GLU A 90 16.72 5.74 -13.07
N TRP A 91 16.24 4.84 -12.20
CA TRP A 91 14.80 4.73 -11.91
C TRP A 91 14.25 6.00 -11.25
N GLN A 92 15.02 6.60 -10.35
CA GLN A 92 14.62 7.86 -9.70
C GLN A 92 14.63 9.03 -10.68
N GLU A 93 15.63 9.15 -11.54
CA GLU A 93 15.69 10.20 -12.56
C GLU A 93 14.51 10.10 -13.54
N GLU A 94 14.19 8.88 -13.98
CA GLU A 94 13.13 8.63 -14.96
C GLU A 94 11.71 8.77 -14.38
N THR A 95 11.48 8.23 -13.20
CA THR A 95 10.13 8.07 -12.65
C THR A 95 9.89 8.78 -11.32
N GLY A 96 10.95 9.16 -10.63
CA GLY A 96 10.90 9.65 -9.26
C GLY A 96 10.47 8.59 -8.26
N VAL A 97 10.61 7.29 -8.58
CA VAL A 97 10.22 6.20 -7.68
C VAL A 97 11.06 6.21 -6.39
N LYS A 98 10.42 5.90 -5.29
CA LYS A 98 11.05 5.68 -3.98
C LYS A 98 11.00 4.20 -3.63
N VAL A 99 12.05 3.67 -3.02
CA VAL A 99 12.06 2.33 -2.43
C VAL A 99 12.10 2.46 -0.91
N VAL A 100 11.23 1.73 -0.22
CA VAL A 100 11.20 1.58 1.23
C VAL A 100 11.42 0.11 1.55
N ALA A 101 12.59 -0.21 2.10
CA ALA A 101 12.94 -1.58 2.47
C ALA A 101 12.56 -1.82 3.95
N ILE A 102 11.78 -2.87 4.20
CA ILE A 102 11.28 -3.23 5.54
C ILE A 102 12.03 -4.47 6.02
N SER A 103 12.94 -4.28 6.98
CA SER A 103 13.62 -5.42 7.62
C SER A 103 12.70 -6.10 8.62
N ILE A 104 12.54 -7.41 8.48
CA ILE A 104 11.87 -8.27 9.45
C ILE A 104 12.86 -9.01 10.37
N ASP A 105 14.12 -8.57 10.43
CA ASP A 105 15.08 -9.11 11.37
C ASP A 105 14.59 -8.91 12.82
N GLN A 106 14.55 -10.01 13.56
CA GLN A 106 14.14 -9.98 14.97
C GLN A 106 15.19 -9.28 15.84
N ALA A 107 14.84 -8.95 17.08
CA ALA A 107 15.67 -8.18 17.99
C ALA A 107 17.13 -8.70 18.12
N GLN A 108 17.34 -10.04 18.07
CA GLN A 108 18.69 -10.63 18.14
C GLN A 108 19.55 -10.37 16.89
N ASN A 109 18.94 -10.04 15.74
CA ASN A 109 19.65 -9.82 14.48
C ASN A 109 19.56 -8.37 13.98
N ILE A 110 18.74 -7.53 14.59
CA ILE A 110 18.46 -6.19 14.13
C ILE A 110 19.73 -5.33 13.95
N ASN A 111 20.74 -5.58 14.80
CA ASN A 111 22.04 -4.89 14.72
C ASN A 111 22.84 -5.22 13.46
N LYS A 112 22.43 -6.24 12.69
CA LYS A 112 23.06 -6.61 11.41
C LYS A 112 22.51 -5.80 10.23
N VAL A 113 21.36 -5.16 10.39
CA VAL A 113 20.66 -4.45 9.30
C VAL A 113 21.48 -3.26 8.84
N LYS A 114 21.85 -2.37 9.77
CA LYS A 114 22.62 -1.17 9.40
C LYS A 114 23.97 -1.52 8.76
N PRO A 115 24.81 -2.45 9.29
CA PRO A 115 26.04 -2.85 8.61
C PRO A 115 25.83 -3.44 7.20
N LEU A 116 24.73 -4.16 6.96
CA LEU A 116 24.40 -4.64 5.63
C LEU A 116 24.08 -3.47 4.69
N VAL A 117 23.21 -2.57 5.11
CA VAL A 117 22.80 -1.39 4.32
C VAL A 117 24.00 -0.52 3.98
N ASP A 118 24.87 -0.24 4.97
CA ASP A 118 26.08 0.57 4.78
C ASP A 118 27.09 -0.15 3.85
N GLY A 119 27.21 -1.47 3.98
CA GLY A 119 28.16 -2.28 3.18
C GLY A 119 27.74 -2.50 1.73
N GLU A 120 26.46 -2.49 1.45
CA GLU A 120 25.89 -2.57 0.10
C GLU A 120 25.59 -1.17 -0.46
N GLU A 121 25.88 -0.11 0.29
CA GLU A 121 25.67 1.30 -0.07
C GLU A 121 24.22 1.62 -0.51
N TRP A 122 23.23 0.92 0.11
CA TRP A 122 21.83 1.14 -0.27
C TRP A 122 21.32 2.52 0.16
N GLU A 123 20.81 3.27 -0.80
CA GLU A 123 20.23 4.61 -0.61
C GLU A 123 18.72 4.59 -0.30
N TYR A 124 18.17 3.41 -0.05
CA TYR A 124 16.75 3.26 0.29
C TYR A 124 16.44 3.77 1.68
N GLU A 125 15.20 4.20 1.88
CA GLU A 125 14.67 4.31 3.23
C GLU A 125 14.51 2.89 3.82
N VAL A 126 15.16 2.63 4.96
CA VAL A 126 15.08 1.32 5.64
C VAL A 126 14.36 1.47 6.96
N LEU A 127 13.30 0.67 7.14
CA LEU A 127 12.52 0.59 8.37
C LEU A 127 12.66 -0.78 9.02
N LEU A 128 12.61 -0.81 10.35
CA LEU A 128 12.82 -1.99 11.17
C LEU A 128 11.48 -2.47 11.74
N ASP A 129 11.08 -3.71 11.42
CA ASP A 129 9.88 -4.40 11.90
C ASP A 129 10.23 -5.67 12.71
N PRO A 130 10.93 -5.53 13.87
CA PRO A 130 11.47 -6.67 14.61
C PRO A 130 10.40 -7.60 15.17
N ASN A 131 9.20 -7.09 15.36
CA ASN A 131 8.04 -7.86 15.83
C ASN A 131 7.18 -8.39 14.68
N SER A 132 7.54 -8.11 13.42
CA SER A 132 6.75 -8.45 12.22
C SER A 132 5.30 -7.95 12.27
N GLU A 133 5.07 -6.78 12.86
CA GLU A 133 3.73 -6.18 13.00
C GLU A 133 3.23 -5.68 11.65
N PHE A 134 4.06 -4.90 10.95
CA PHE A 134 3.72 -4.41 9.61
C PHE A 134 3.69 -5.54 8.59
N ARG A 135 4.64 -6.48 8.67
CA ARG A 135 4.64 -7.71 7.87
C ARG A 135 3.29 -8.44 7.96
N ARG A 136 2.79 -8.68 9.19
CA ARG A 136 1.49 -9.37 9.39
C ARG A 136 0.32 -8.52 8.90
N ALA A 137 0.33 -7.23 9.19
CA ALA A 137 -0.73 -6.31 8.76
C ALA A 137 -0.85 -6.24 7.22
N MET A 138 0.28 -6.36 6.51
CA MET A 138 0.35 -6.42 5.05
C MET A 138 0.09 -7.83 4.47
N GLY A 139 -0.14 -8.85 5.32
CA GLY A 139 -0.40 -10.23 4.87
C GLY A 139 0.79 -10.96 4.27
N VAL A 140 2.02 -10.49 4.54
CA VAL A 140 3.25 -11.07 3.97
C VAL A 140 3.59 -12.41 4.62
N GLN A 141 3.48 -13.50 3.86
CA GLN A 141 3.75 -14.85 4.32
C GLN A 141 5.22 -15.23 4.14
N MET A 142 5.82 -14.87 3.02
CA MET A 142 7.21 -15.20 2.67
C MET A 142 7.94 -13.97 2.14
N ILE A 143 9.26 -13.97 2.25
CA ILE A 143 10.15 -12.94 1.70
C ILE A 143 11.11 -13.54 0.66
N PRO A 144 11.59 -12.76 -0.32
CA PRO A 144 11.23 -11.36 -0.54
C PRO A 144 9.77 -11.20 -0.89
N HIS A 145 9.18 -10.08 -0.49
CA HIS A 145 7.83 -9.70 -0.88
C HIS A 145 7.81 -8.21 -1.20
N VAL A 146 7.35 -7.90 -2.38
CA VAL A 146 7.33 -6.53 -2.89
C VAL A 146 5.90 -6.09 -3.14
N PHE A 147 5.61 -4.84 -2.75
CA PHE A 147 4.40 -4.14 -3.14
C PHE A 147 4.78 -2.92 -3.98
N ILE A 148 4.02 -2.69 -5.05
CA ILE A 148 4.04 -1.43 -5.77
C ILE A 148 2.83 -0.63 -5.33
N ILE A 149 3.09 0.57 -4.81
CA ILE A 149 2.08 1.50 -4.33
C ILE A 149 1.95 2.63 -5.34
N GLY A 150 0.72 2.91 -5.76
CA GLY A 150 0.45 4.05 -6.64
C GLY A 150 0.60 5.39 -5.91
N GLY A 151 0.69 6.47 -6.66
CA GLY A 151 0.76 7.82 -6.10
C GLY A 151 -0.48 8.21 -5.26
N ASP A 152 -1.58 7.48 -5.39
CA ASP A 152 -2.79 7.60 -4.58
C ASP A 152 -2.76 6.78 -3.28
N GLY A 153 -1.63 6.13 -2.98
CA GLY A 153 -1.42 5.29 -1.79
C GLY A 153 -2.04 3.90 -1.86
N LYS A 154 -2.57 3.48 -3.01
CA LYS A 154 -3.18 2.15 -3.18
C LYS A 154 -2.14 1.12 -3.60
N ILE A 155 -2.31 -0.10 -3.11
CA ILE A 155 -1.55 -1.25 -3.59
C ILE A 155 -1.99 -1.56 -5.04
N VAL A 156 -1.04 -1.42 -5.96
CA VAL A 156 -1.24 -1.71 -7.39
C VAL A 156 -0.83 -3.14 -7.72
N GLU A 157 0.25 -3.61 -7.08
CA GLU A 157 0.78 -4.95 -7.27
C GLU A 157 1.37 -5.50 -5.98
N SER A 158 1.32 -6.82 -5.83
CA SER A 158 1.88 -7.57 -4.72
C SER A 158 2.53 -8.84 -5.27
N ARG A 159 3.82 -9.04 -4.99
CA ARG A 159 4.62 -10.14 -5.54
C ARG A 159 5.50 -10.77 -4.47
N SER A 160 5.58 -12.09 -4.45
CA SER A 160 6.47 -12.87 -3.57
C SER A 160 7.53 -13.60 -4.36
N GLY A 161 8.72 -13.73 -3.76
CA GLY A 161 9.86 -14.40 -4.36
C GLY A 161 10.59 -13.51 -5.36
N TYR A 162 11.84 -13.88 -5.62
CA TYR A 162 12.72 -13.20 -6.57
C TYR A 162 13.40 -14.19 -7.50
N THR A 163 13.42 -13.86 -8.77
CA THR A 163 14.26 -14.48 -9.81
C THR A 163 15.04 -13.38 -10.50
N GLU A 164 16.26 -13.64 -10.94
CA GLU A 164 17.11 -12.68 -11.64
C GLU A 164 16.36 -12.04 -12.82
N GLY A 165 16.46 -10.71 -12.93
CA GLY A 165 15.70 -9.91 -13.90
C GLY A 165 14.29 -9.54 -13.44
N GLY A 166 13.83 -10.06 -12.29
CA GLY A 166 12.51 -9.78 -11.76
C GLY A 166 12.29 -8.32 -11.36
N GLU A 167 13.37 -7.61 -11.07
CA GLU A 167 13.37 -6.16 -10.78
C GLU A 167 12.93 -5.32 -11.99
N GLN A 168 13.18 -5.81 -13.22
CA GLN A 168 12.75 -5.11 -14.44
C GLN A 168 11.23 -4.97 -14.50
N HIS A 169 10.50 -5.98 -14.07
CA HIS A 169 9.04 -5.92 -14.00
C HIS A 169 8.56 -4.81 -13.05
N LEU A 170 9.28 -4.57 -11.95
CA LEU A 170 8.92 -3.54 -10.99
C LEU A 170 8.99 -2.15 -11.62
N ILE A 171 10.10 -1.84 -12.31
CA ILE A 171 10.25 -0.54 -12.94
C ILE A 171 9.32 -0.35 -14.15
N GLU A 172 9.07 -1.40 -14.92
CA GLU A 172 8.08 -1.34 -16.02
C GLU A 172 6.70 -0.97 -15.47
N LYS A 173 6.30 -1.58 -14.36
CA LYS A 173 5.03 -1.27 -13.71
C LYS A 173 4.97 0.15 -13.16
N VAL A 174 6.06 0.63 -12.56
CA VAL A 174 6.19 2.02 -12.10
C VAL A 174 6.07 2.99 -13.28
N ARG A 175 6.76 2.70 -14.41
CA ARG A 175 6.66 3.51 -15.64
C ARG A 175 5.24 3.64 -16.16
N GLU A 176 4.46 2.55 -16.12
CA GLU A 176 3.04 2.57 -16.49
C GLU A 176 2.20 3.51 -15.60
N LEU A 177 2.53 3.58 -14.31
CA LEU A 177 1.81 4.41 -13.35
C LEU A 177 2.13 5.89 -13.49
N VAL A 178 3.37 6.23 -13.85
CA VAL A 178 3.80 7.63 -14.03
C VAL A 178 3.25 8.23 -15.33
N LYS A 179 2.96 7.40 -16.35
CA LYS A 179 2.41 7.85 -17.65
C LYS A 179 0.92 8.15 -17.65
N LYS A 180 0.22 7.83 -16.58
CA LYS A 180 -1.23 8.06 -16.45
C LYS A 180 -1.55 9.41 -15.83
#